data_eefa16449f2454b694b598fd53cad9d6
#
_entry.id   eefa16449f2454b694b598fd53cad9d6
#
_cell.length_a   1.000
_cell.length_b   1.000
_cell.length_c   1.000
_cell.angle_alpha   90.00
_cell.angle_beta   90.00
_cell.angle_gamma   90.00
#
_symmetry.space_group_name_H-M   'P 1'
#
loop_
_entity.id
_entity.type
_entity.pdbx_description
1 polymer ?
#
loop_
_entity_poly.entity_id
_entity_poly.type
_entity_poly.pdbx_seq_one_letter_code
_entity_poly.pdbx_strand_id
1 'polypeptide(L)'
;MGGRLWMRRGLWMLLILVLAAAYWLLPIQGGVLVIPGEAPDSPHWPVVRLSPASPEPGQTVDLWVTDVEAFPYVKLVVDGVSYEPVAWPSTVDDTLIWRWRFAVPEKGARRVTLYHDCHKGCVVWKRVDLQGDYQSPSIDRVPTKLGVVFANPDRDWHGRSGWVVDLTYARLAGEAYWGVEDLTGRVYQANAKGLRVLVRVDYDQGQSMPPVGDEEAVTEYLAYLRRLARDDRLRGVYGYILGSSYNSVDSNAQAEGVPVTPAWYGRVFSGYGEGVSRTDNAIQIVRAENPSVRVLVGSVRPWSLDADGVHKHTIDAPWLNYMNSLVGVLDESAKAKATAGIPLAAPDGFAVHASGRPEAPELAGRSASDEPRLDLPREEWKGAQAGFRVYQDWLDIINAYPSTQGLPVYITTANTYISGEGIPPSQNYPAGWLTTALEVIDEEPQVHALCWFIDDFPHDTQWDQFSLTQRAGLMDEAANEFDALLGP
;
A
#
# COMPACT_ATOMS: atom_id res chain seq x y z
N MET A 1 8.40 -73.87 27.91
CA MET A 1 7.58 -72.66 27.54
C MET A 1 8.09 -71.37 28.19
N GLY A 2 9.38 -71.12 28.36
CA GLY A 2 9.94 -69.96 29.09
C GLY A 2 10.71 -68.93 28.26
N GLY A 3 11.01 -69.20 26.99
CA GLY A 3 11.97 -68.34 26.22
C GLY A 3 11.33 -67.13 25.50
N ARG A 4 10.04 -67.13 25.23
CA ARG A 4 9.39 -66.05 24.48
C ARG A 4 9.01 -64.81 25.32
N LEU A 5 8.93 -64.91 26.62
CA LEU A 5 8.59 -63.80 27.51
C LEU A 5 9.79 -62.91 27.80
N TRP A 6 10.99 -63.45 27.82
CA TRP A 6 12.23 -62.70 28.04
C TRP A 6 12.65 -61.84 26.82
N MET A 7 12.45 -62.36 25.63
CA MET A 7 12.73 -61.61 24.40
C MET A 7 11.80 -60.42 24.20
N ARG A 8 10.54 -60.50 24.59
CA ARG A 8 9.62 -59.38 24.55
C ARG A 8 9.98 -58.26 25.55
N ARG A 9 10.38 -58.62 26.78
CA ARG A 9 10.82 -57.66 27.80
C ARG A 9 12.13 -56.93 27.39
N GLY A 10 13.06 -57.65 26.79
CA GLY A 10 14.31 -57.03 26.26
C GLY A 10 14.04 -56.05 25.12
N LEU A 11 13.11 -56.37 24.22
CA LEU A 11 12.72 -55.49 23.11
C LEU A 11 12.07 -54.20 23.60
N TRP A 12 11.23 -54.28 24.64
CA TRP A 12 10.59 -53.11 25.25
C TRP A 12 11.60 -52.23 26.00
N MET A 13 12.54 -52.81 26.70
CA MET A 13 13.64 -52.05 27.34
C MET A 13 14.55 -51.36 26.30
N LEU A 14 14.84 -52.03 25.19
CA LEU A 14 15.64 -51.45 24.11
C LEU A 14 14.88 -50.28 23.44
N LEU A 15 13.57 -50.45 23.23
CA LEU A 15 12.74 -49.37 22.65
C LEU A 15 12.67 -48.16 23.59
N ILE A 16 12.53 -48.39 24.90
CA ILE A 16 12.51 -47.31 25.88
C ILE A 16 13.88 -46.62 25.97
N LEU A 17 14.99 -47.36 25.87
CA LEU A 17 16.36 -46.79 25.84
C LEU A 17 16.62 -46.01 24.56
N VAL A 18 16.13 -46.48 23.41
CA VAL A 18 16.25 -45.75 22.12
C VAL A 18 15.39 -44.48 22.15
N LEU A 19 14.19 -44.55 22.69
CA LEU A 19 13.32 -43.37 22.85
C LEU A 19 13.91 -42.36 23.86
N ALA A 20 14.51 -42.85 24.97
CA ALA A 20 15.20 -41.99 25.92
C ALA A 20 16.47 -41.36 25.32
N ALA A 21 17.27 -42.12 24.53
CA ALA A 21 18.43 -41.60 23.83
C ALA A 21 18.02 -40.59 22.72
N ALA A 22 16.95 -40.87 22.00
CA ALA A 22 16.35 -39.91 21.04
C ALA A 22 15.87 -38.63 21.73
N TYR A 23 15.30 -38.76 22.92
CA TYR A 23 14.89 -37.63 23.74
C TYR A 23 16.06 -36.74 24.18
N TRP A 24 17.24 -37.32 24.47
CA TRP A 24 18.46 -36.60 24.83
C TRP A 24 19.27 -36.07 23.63
N LEU A 25 19.01 -36.58 22.43
CA LEU A 25 19.64 -36.12 21.20
C LEU A 25 18.85 -35.04 20.46
N LEU A 26 17.63 -34.71 20.92
CA LEU A 26 16.87 -33.58 20.39
C LEU A 26 17.56 -32.29 20.87
N PRO A 27 17.84 -31.35 19.97
CA PRO A 27 18.52 -30.11 20.32
C PRO A 27 17.64 -29.29 21.28
N ILE A 28 18.10 -29.21 22.54
CA ILE A 28 17.49 -28.30 23.53
C ILE A 28 18.10 -26.93 23.30
N GLN A 29 17.38 -26.04 22.62
CA GLN A 29 17.75 -24.65 22.51
C GLN A 29 16.94 -23.84 23.54
N GLY A 30 17.67 -23.21 24.48
CA GLY A 30 17.04 -22.31 25.47
C GLY A 30 16.09 -22.99 26.47
N GLY A 31 16.28 -24.29 26.77
CA GLY A 31 15.41 -25.03 27.72
C GLY A 31 14.04 -25.42 27.17
N VAL A 32 13.84 -25.32 25.88
CA VAL A 32 12.59 -25.64 25.18
C VAL A 32 12.81 -26.88 24.31
N LEU A 33 11.95 -27.88 24.44
CA LEU A 33 11.95 -29.05 23.55
C LEU A 33 11.35 -28.63 22.21
N VAL A 34 12.18 -28.54 21.17
CA VAL A 34 11.73 -28.26 19.82
C VAL A 34 11.39 -29.58 19.14
N ILE A 35 10.12 -29.84 18.88
CA ILE A 35 9.71 -30.95 18.02
C ILE A 35 9.82 -30.42 16.57
N PRO A 36 10.70 -31.00 15.73
CA PRO A 36 10.77 -30.62 14.33
C PRO A 36 9.46 -31.08 13.65
N GLY A 37 8.55 -30.16 13.47
CA GLY A 37 7.38 -30.33 12.60
C GLY A 37 7.46 -29.28 11.52
N GLU A 38 7.40 -29.66 10.25
CA GLU A 38 6.96 -28.73 9.24
C GLU A 38 5.58 -28.24 9.69
N ALA A 39 5.47 -26.95 9.89
CA ALA A 39 4.17 -26.37 10.16
C ALA A 39 3.25 -26.71 8.99
N PRO A 40 2.07 -27.24 9.23
CA PRO A 40 1.14 -27.51 8.14
C PRO A 40 0.88 -26.19 7.38
N ASP A 41 0.61 -26.30 6.09
CA ASP A 41 0.06 -25.23 5.26
C ASP A 41 -1.33 -24.85 5.81
N SER A 42 -1.33 -24.17 6.93
CA SER A 42 -2.55 -23.66 7.55
C SER A 42 -2.83 -22.29 6.96
N PRO A 43 -4.04 -22.05 6.46
CA PRO A 43 -4.46 -20.72 6.05
C PRO A 43 -4.51 -19.71 7.21
N HIS A 44 -4.29 -20.15 8.44
CA HIS A 44 -4.38 -19.39 9.68
C HIS A 44 -3.03 -19.11 10.37
N TRP A 45 -1.98 -18.90 9.60
CA TRP A 45 -0.68 -18.53 10.16
C TRP A 45 -0.73 -17.19 10.88
N PRO A 46 -0.01 -17.03 12.03
CA PRO A 46 0.00 -15.76 12.74
C PRO A 46 0.59 -14.65 11.90
N VAL A 47 -0.05 -13.50 11.96
CA VAL A 47 0.48 -12.28 11.38
C VAL A 47 1.53 -11.72 12.32
N VAL A 48 2.79 -11.65 11.85
CA VAL A 48 3.89 -11.07 12.61
C VAL A 48 4.27 -9.72 12.00
N ARG A 49 4.34 -8.69 12.84
CA ARG A 49 4.67 -7.32 12.45
C ARG A 49 5.79 -6.79 13.29
N LEU A 50 6.67 -6.03 12.66
CA LEU A 50 7.80 -5.37 13.28
C LEU A 50 7.70 -3.85 13.11
N SER A 51 8.06 -3.11 14.13
CA SER A 51 8.26 -1.67 14.04
C SER A 51 9.57 -1.29 14.74
N PRO A 52 10.56 -0.77 13.98
CA PRO A 52 10.57 -0.58 12.53
C PRO A 52 10.58 -1.91 11.76
N ALA A 53 10.12 -1.89 10.52
CA ALA A 53 9.99 -3.10 9.68
C ALA A 53 11.36 -3.73 9.32
N SER A 54 12.40 -2.92 9.22
CA SER A 54 13.79 -3.32 8.99
C SER A 54 14.69 -2.75 10.08
N PRO A 55 14.72 -3.40 11.25
CA PRO A 55 15.44 -2.85 12.40
C PRO A 55 16.96 -3.05 12.26
N GLU A 56 17.72 -2.04 12.67
CA GLU A 56 19.18 -2.11 12.76
C GLU A 56 19.66 -2.81 14.03
N PRO A 57 20.89 -3.35 14.03
CA PRO A 57 21.51 -3.90 15.24
C PRO A 57 21.49 -2.93 16.41
N GLY A 58 21.12 -3.39 17.60
CA GLY A 58 20.98 -2.56 18.80
C GLY A 58 19.69 -1.72 18.86
N GLN A 59 18.94 -1.62 17.78
CA GLN A 59 17.68 -0.88 17.76
C GLN A 59 16.58 -1.62 18.54
N THR A 60 15.74 -0.86 19.24
CA THR A 60 14.57 -1.41 19.93
C THR A 60 13.45 -1.65 18.90
N VAL A 61 12.88 -2.83 18.95
CA VAL A 61 11.79 -3.28 18.07
C VAL A 61 10.57 -3.60 18.89
N ASP A 62 9.43 -3.14 18.42
CA ASP A 62 8.12 -3.67 18.80
C ASP A 62 7.71 -4.75 17.78
N LEU A 63 7.35 -5.93 18.29
CA LEU A 63 6.84 -7.04 17.50
C LEU A 63 5.42 -7.36 17.96
N TRP A 64 4.51 -7.40 17.00
CA TRP A 64 3.12 -7.81 17.23
C TRP A 64 2.83 -9.11 16.50
N VAL A 65 2.07 -9.96 17.17
CA VAL A 65 1.54 -11.18 16.57
C VAL A 65 0.03 -11.15 16.69
N THR A 66 -0.62 -11.25 15.56
CA THR A 66 -2.08 -11.37 15.49
C THR A 66 -2.43 -12.84 15.33
N ASP A 67 -3.21 -13.37 16.25
CA ASP A 67 -3.54 -14.79 16.37
C ASP A 67 -5.06 -15.00 16.28
N VAL A 68 -5.51 -15.61 15.19
CA VAL A 68 -6.93 -15.94 14.96
C VAL A 68 -7.34 -17.27 15.62
N GLU A 69 -6.36 -18.11 15.96
CA GLU A 69 -6.61 -19.42 16.62
C GLU A 69 -6.59 -19.31 18.16
N ALA A 70 -6.27 -18.13 18.68
CA ALA A 70 -6.28 -17.80 20.10
C ALA A 70 -5.42 -18.76 20.98
N PHE A 71 -4.20 -19.04 20.56
CA PHE A 71 -3.28 -19.86 21.36
C PHE A 71 -2.96 -19.20 22.71
N PRO A 72 -3.21 -19.88 23.83
CA PRO A 72 -3.11 -19.25 25.15
C PRO A 72 -1.67 -19.06 25.66
N TYR A 73 -0.68 -19.73 25.08
CA TYR A 73 0.71 -19.77 25.57
C TYR A 73 1.70 -19.57 24.44
N VAL A 74 1.84 -18.33 24.00
CA VAL A 74 2.81 -17.95 22.96
C VAL A 74 4.10 -17.47 23.59
N LYS A 75 5.24 -17.90 23.03
CA LYS A 75 6.57 -17.53 23.49
C LYS A 75 7.39 -17.00 22.32
N LEU A 76 8.07 -15.89 22.56
CA LEU A 76 9.02 -15.30 21.63
C LEU A 76 10.46 -15.66 22.04
N VAL A 77 11.25 -16.13 21.10
CA VAL A 77 12.70 -16.37 21.28
C VAL A 77 13.45 -15.65 20.16
N VAL A 78 14.45 -14.85 20.52
CA VAL A 78 15.35 -14.19 19.57
C VAL A 78 16.76 -14.70 19.81
N ASP A 79 17.34 -15.37 18.84
CA ASP A 79 18.69 -15.98 18.93
C ASP A 79 18.92 -16.78 20.22
N GLY A 80 17.92 -17.55 20.65
CA GLY A 80 17.96 -18.38 21.85
C GLY A 80 17.60 -17.67 23.15
N VAL A 81 17.39 -16.34 23.15
CA VAL A 81 16.93 -15.59 24.31
C VAL A 81 15.40 -15.46 24.27
N SER A 82 14.77 -15.85 25.39
CA SER A 82 13.31 -15.75 25.53
C SER A 82 12.88 -14.36 26.03
N TYR A 83 11.82 -13.84 25.44
CA TYR A 83 11.22 -12.55 25.83
C TYR A 83 9.78 -12.74 26.28
N GLU A 84 9.43 -12.11 27.36
CA GLU A 84 8.05 -12.05 27.84
C GLU A 84 7.27 -10.96 27.07
N PRO A 85 5.97 -11.16 26.84
CA PRO A 85 5.14 -10.14 26.22
C PRO A 85 5.07 -8.86 27.09
N VAL A 86 5.02 -7.71 26.45
CA VAL A 86 4.95 -6.40 27.13
C VAL A 86 3.65 -6.24 27.91
N ALA A 87 2.59 -6.89 27.46
CA ALA A 87 1.28 -6.93 28.11
C ALA A 87 0.59 -8.27 27.77
N TRP A 88 -0.38 -8.66 28.58
CA TRP A 88 -1.27 -9.75 28.24
C TRP A 88 -1.97 -9.49 26.92
N PRO A 89 -2.26 -10.54 26.12
CA PRO A 89 -2.87 -10.34 24.82
C PRO A 89 -4.21 -9.61 24.96
N SER A 90 -4.41 -8.64 24.10
CA SER A 90 -5.70 -7.97 23.94
C SER A 90 -6.52 -8.68 22.87
N THR A 91 -7.83 -8.76 23.08
CA THR A 91 -8.75 -9.29 22.08
C THR A 91 -9.36 -8.14 21.30
N VAL A 92 -9.24 -8.17 19.97
CA VAL A 92 -9.90 -7.24 19.06
C VAL A 92 -10.60 -8.10 17.99
N ASP A 93 -11.92 -7.98 17.89
CA ASP A 93 -12.75 -8.73 16.93
C ASP A 93 -12.43 -10.26 16.96
N ASP A 94 -12.46 -10.87 18.14
CA ASP A 94 -12.14 -12.29 18.39
C ASP A 94 -10.71 -12.73 18.04
N THR A 95 -9.83 -11.75 17.78
CA THR A 95 -8.43 -12.01 17.45
C THR A 95 -7.55 -11.62 18.63
N LEU A 96 -6.66 -12.51 19.07
CA LEU A 96 -5.66 -12.20 20.08
C LEU A 96 -4.48 -11.43 19.47
N ILE A 97 -4.06 -10.36 20.14
CA ILE A 97 -2.90 -9.57 19.75
C ILE A 97 -1.86 -9.66 20.85
N TRP A 98 -0.73 -10.27 20.51
CA TRP A 98 0.45 -10.35 21.37
C TRP A 98 1.44 -9.25 21.00
N ARG A 99 2.15 -8.70 22.01
CA ARG A 99 3.15 -7.66 21.78
C ARG A 99 4.40 -7.94 22.61
N TRP A 100 5.55 -7.87 21.95
CA TRP A 100 6.87 -7.92 22.58
C TRP A 100 7.67 -6.67 22.21
N ARG A 101 8.59 -6.32 23.10
CA ARG A 101 9.58 -5.27 22.86
C ARG A 101 10.96 -5.81 23.24
N PHE A 102 11.92 -5.71 22.32
CA PHE A 102 13.28 -6.17 22.54
C PHE A 102 14.26 -5.36 21.70
N ALA A 103 15.57 -5.38 22.09
CA ALA A 103 16.63 -4.83 21.26
C ALA A 103 17.11 -5.90 20.26
N VAL A 104 17.32 -5.50 19.02
CA VAL A 104 17.89 -6.39 18.00
C VAL A 104 19.32 -6.78 18.41
N PRO A 105 19.67 -8.07 18.48
CA PRO A 105 21.02 -8.49 18.79
C PRO A 105 22.06 -7.86 17.86
N GLU A 106 23.15 -7.34 18.41
CA GLU A 106 24.24 -6.79 17.60
C GLU A 106 24.98 -7.87 16.79
N LYS A 107 24.98 -9.10 17.32
CA LYS A 107 25.63 -10.28 16.71
C LYS A 107 24.65 -11.45 16.75
N GLY A 108 24.80 -12.37 15.81
CA GLY A 108 23.96 -13.57 15.72
C GLY A 108 23.15 -13.63 14.44
N ALA A 109 22.28 -14.63 14.34
CA ALA A 109 21.43 -14.85 13.17
C ALA A 109 20.25 -13.87 13.11
N ARG A 110 20.02 -13.14 14.19
CA ARG A 110 18.90 -12.19 14.33
C ARG A 110 17.56 -12.81 13.94
N ARG A 111 17.37 -14.06 14.36
CA ARG A 111 16.17 -14.84 14.04
C ARG A 111 15.20 -14.81 15.20
N VAL A 112 13.99 -14.36 14.92
CA VAL A 112 12.84 -14.49 15.82
C VAL A 112 12.17 -15.83 15.57
N THR A 113 11.90 -16.58 16.63
CA THR A 113 11.09 -17.79 16.57
C THR A 113 9.93 -17.65 17.53
N LEU A 114 8.73 -17.79 17.03
CA LEU A 114 7.49 -17.84 17.78
C LEU A 114 7.13 -19.30 18.03
N TYR A 115 6.70 -19.59 19.24
CA TYR A 115 6.21 -20.88 19.66
C TYR A 115 4.81 -20.74 20.26
N HIS A 116 3.98 -21.74 20.07
CA HIS A 116 2.70 -21.88 20.76
C HIS A 116 2.64 -23.15 21.61
N ASP A 117 1.60 -23.32 22.41
CA ASP A 117 1.38 -24.46 23.30
C ASP A 117 2.54 -24.76 24.28
N CYS A 118 3.26 -23.72 24.70
CA CYS A 118 4.48 -23.87 25.49
C CYS A 118 4.29 -24.55 26.86
N HIS A 119 3.07 -24.69 27.35
CA HIS A 119 2.77 -25.46 28.56
C HIS A 119 2.78 -26.98 28.34
N LYS A 120 2.71 -27.44 27.08
CA LYS A 120 2.69 -28.87 26.69
C LYS A 120 3.95 -29.30 25.92
N GLY A 121 4.89 -28.37 25.63
CA GLY A 121 6.11 -28.69 24.91
C GLY A 121 6.43 -27.82 23.70
N CYS A 122 6.02 -26.58 23.66
CA CYS A 122 6.31 -25.59 22.62
C CYS A 122 6.44 -26.13 21.18
N VAL A 123 5.52 -25.79 20.35
CA VAL A 123 5.58 -26.06 18.90
C VAL A 123 6.05 -24.79 18.19
N VAL A 124 6.93 -24.91 17.23
CA VAL A 124 7.32 -23.76 16.39
C VAL A 124 6.12 -23.30 15.60
N TRP A 125 5.74 -22.06 15.79
CA TRP A 125 4.63 -21.44 15.12
C TRP A 125 5.09 -20.66 13.89
N LYS A 126 6.10 -19.78 14.05
CA LYS A 126 6.67 -19.00 12.94
C LYS A 126 8.13 -18.62 13.20
N ARG A 127 8.90 -18.50 12.13
CA ARG A 127 10.24 -17.92 12.16
C ARG A 127 10.29 -16.68 11.30
N VAL A 128 10.95 -15.64 11.81
CA VAL A 128 11.13 -14.35 11.12
C VAL A 128 12.59 -13.96 11.25
N ASP A 129 13.27 -13.68 10.18
CA ASP A 129 14.62 -13.13 10.20
C ASP A 129 14.54 -11.61 10.29
N LEU A 130 15.20 -11.03 11.32
CA LEU A 130 15.22 -9.58 11.58
C LEU A 130 16.22 -8.85 10.67
N GLN A 131 17.10 -9.53 9.99
CA GLN A 131 17.90 -8.94 8.93
C GLN A 131 16.95 -8.70 7.78
N GLY A 132 16.58 -7.43 7.61
CA GLY A 132 15.64 -6.96 6.65
C GLY A 132 15.82 -7.57 5.28
N ASP A 133 15.21 -8.66 5.11
CA ASP A 133 14.94 -9.25 3.83
C ASP A 133 13.78 -10.21 4.01
N TYR A 134 12.57 -9.64 4.04
CA TYR A 134 11.58 -10.25 3.21
C TYR A 134 12.01 -9.93 1.77
N GLN A 135 13.19 -10.38 1.42
CA GLN A 135 13.49 -10.62 0.04
C GLN A 135 12.68 -11.85 -0.34
N SER A 136 11.57 -11.66 -1.02
CA SER A 136 11.39 -12.43 -2.25
C SER A 136 12.79 -12.61 -2.83
N PRO A 137 13.20 -13.83 -3.29
CA PRO A 137 14.57 -14.05 -3.74
C PRO A 137 14.98 -12.82 -4.54
N SER A 138 16.01 -12.12 -4.06
CA SER A 138 16.50 -10.93 -4.69
C SER A 138 17.12 -11.36 -6.01
N ILE A 139 16.32 -11.43 -7.03
CA ILE A 139 16.82 -11.08 -8.32
C ILE A 139 17.20 -9.61 -8.13
N ASP A 140 18.45 -9.23 -8.34
CA ASP A 140 18.89 -7.85 -8.33
C ASP A 140 18.06 -7.09 -9.38
N ARG A 141 16.93 -6.57 -8.92
CA ARG A 141 15.98 -5.89 -9.80
C ARG A 141 16.36 -4.44 -9.87
N VAL A 142 16.56 -3.97 -11.07
CA VAL A 142 16.84 -2.54 -11.31
C VAL A 142 15.56 -1.75 -11.07
N PRO A 143 15.53 -0.82 -10.11
CA PRO A 143 14.35 -0.01 -9.86
C PRO A 143 14.07 0.90 -11.06
N THR A 144 12.79 1.11 -11.35
CA THR A 144 12.32 2.10 -12.32
C THR A 144 11.15 2.90 -11.75
N LYS A 145 10.97 4.13 -12.21
CA LYS A 145 9.76 4.93 -11.94
C LYS A 145 8.57 4.49 -12.80
N LEU A 146 8.79 3.72 -13.86
CA LEU A 146 7.71 3.22 -14.70
C LEU A 146 6.76 2.32 -13.92
N GLY A 147 5.48 2.48 -14.23
CA GLY A 147 4.41 1.68 -13.66
C GLY A 147 3.19 1.66 -14.58
N VAL A 148 2.20 0.90 -14.18
CA VAL A 148 0.93 0.76 -14.90
C VAL A 148 -0.23 0.71 -13.92
N VAL A 149 -1.42 1.00 -14.42
CA VAL A 149 -2.68 0.67 -13.74
C VAL A 149 -3.11 -0.69 -14.27
N PHE A 150 -3.41 -1.65 -13.38
CA PHE A 150 -3.76 -3.04 -13.68
C PHE A 150 -2.73 -3.74 -14.57
N ALA A 151 -1.68 -4.25 -13.94
CA ALA A 151 -0.60 -4.92 -14.67
C ALA A 151 -1.09 -6.20 -15.37
N ASN A 152 -0.79 -6.31 -16.65
CA ASN A 152 -0.95 -7.58 -17.36
C ASN A 152 -0.03 -8.65 -16.74
N PRO A 153 -0.56 -9.77 -16.25
CA PRO A 153 0.24 -10.83 -15.65
C PRO A 153 1.27 -11.44 -16.64
N ASP A 154 1.08 -11.31 -17.93
CA ASP A 154 1.97 -11.86 -18.97
C ASP A 154 3.04 -10.86 -19.42
N ARG A 155 2.97 -9.57 -19.03
CA ARG A 155 3.99 -8.58 -19.40
C ARG A 155 5.37 -8.94 -18.81
N ASP A 156 6.39 -8.97 -19.64
CA ASP A 156 7.78 -9.10 -19.21
C ASP A 156 8.30 -7.73 -18.69
N TRP A 157 8.73 -7.71 -17.46
CA TRP A 157 9.34 -6.53 -16.85
C TRP A 157 10.87 -6.54 -16.94
N HIS A 158 11.47 -7.48 -17.65
CA HIS A 158 12.91 -7.60 -17.89
C HIS A 158 13.76 -7.42 -16.61
N GLY A 159 13.29 -7.97 -15.48
CA GLY A 159 13.96 -7.82 -14.19
C GLY A 159 13.87 -6.42 -13.56
N ARG A 160 13.05 -5.52 -14.10
CA ARG A 160 12.78 -4.21 -13.50
C ARG A 160 11.80 -4.31 -12.34
N SER A 161 12.05 -3.54 -11.29
CA SER A 161 11.10 -3.35 -10.18
C SER A 161 10.34 -2.05 -10.42
N GLY A 162 9.22 -2.17 -11.15
CA GLY A 162 8.33 -1.07 -11.45
C GLY A 162 7.18 -0.94 -10.44
N TRP A 163 6.12 -0.26 -10.88
CA TRP A 163 4.95 0.04 -10.06
C TRP A 163 3.68 -0.50 -10.69
N VAL A 164 2.73 -0.88 -9.85
CA VAL A 164 1.37 -1.15 -10.29
C VAL A 164 0.37 -0.49 -9.35
N VAL A 165 -0.70 0.05 -9.94
CA VAL A 165 -1.86 0.54 -9.21
C VAL A 165 -3.00 -0.42 -9.43
N ASP A 166 -3.47 -1.02 -8.36
CA ASP A 166 -4.67 -1.84 -8.32
C ASP A 166 -5.83 -1.11 -7.64
N LEU A 167 -7.05 -1.62 -7.80
CA LEU A 167 -8.26 -1.01 -7.27
C LEU A 167 -9.12 -2.04 -6.54
N THR A 168 -9.75 -1.61 -5.46
CA THR A 168 -10.77 -2.36 -4.73
C THR A 168 -11.81 -1.42 -4.14
N TYR A 169 -12.99 -1.96 -3.82
CA TYR A 169 -14.11 -1.20 -3.28
C TYR A 169 -14.58 -1.79 -1.96
N ALA A 170 -14.82 -0.94 -0.96
CA ALA A 170 -15.29 -1.39 0.36
C ALA A 170 -16.61 -2.13 0.28
N ARG A 171 -17.57 -1.62 -0.51
CA ARG A 171 -18.90 -2.21 -0.68
C ARG A 171 -18.89 -3.51 -1.48
N LEU A 172 -17.83 -3.78 -2.24
CA LEU A 172 -17.68 -5.01 -3.04
C LEU A 172 -16.74 -6.03 -2.39
N ALA A 173 -16.44 -5.91 -1.10
CA ALA A 173 -15.46 -6.71 -0.39
C ALA A 173 -15.65 -8.24 -0.50
N GLY A 174 -16.88 -8.71 -0.70
CA GLY A 174 -17.25 -10.12 -0.85
C GLY A 174 -17.53 -10.54 -2.30
N GLU A 175 -17.48 -9.64 -3.26
CA GLU A 175 -17.81 -9.93 -4.64
C GLU A 175 -16.67 -10.67 -5.36
N ALA A 176 -17.03 -11.42 -6.42
CA ALA A 176 -16.08 -12.17 -7.23
C ALA A 176 -15.10 -11.25 -7.97
N TYR A 177 -15.54 -10.06 -8.34
CA TYR A 177 -14.75 -9.01 -8.98
C TYR A 177 -14.63 -7.82 -8.04
N TRP A 178 -13.45 -7.20 -8.01
CA TRP A 178 -13.12 -6.04 -7.18
C TRP A 178 -13.12 -6.29 -5.67
N GLY A 179 -13.49 -7.50 -5.24
CA GLY A 179 -13.45 -7.92 -3.84
C GLY A 179 -12.05 -8.31 -3.36
N VAL A 180 -11.95 -8.74 -2.11
CA VAL A 180 -10.65 -9.06 -1.49
C VAL A 180 -9.96 -10.25 -2.16
N GLU A 181 -10.71 -11.29 -2.54
CA GLU A 181 -10.13 -12.49 -3.18
C GLU A 181 -9.51 -12.17 -4.54
N ASP A 182 -10.20 -11.40 -5.35
CA ASP A 182 -9.71 -10.93 -6.64
C ASP A 182 -8.48 -10.02 -6.48
N LEU A 183 -8.53 -9.06 -5.55
CA LEU A 183 -7.40 -8.20 -5.22
C LEU A 183 -6.16 -9.01 -4.78
N THR A 184 -6.34 -10.00 -3.91
CA THR A 184 -5.21 -10.83 -3.44
C THR A 184 -4.53 -11.58 -4.56
N GLY A 185 -5.31 -12.05 -5.55
CA GLY A 185 -4.78 -12.70 -6.76
C GLY A 185 -3.91 -11.75 -7.59
N ARG A 186 -4.39 -10.53 -7.85
CA ARG A 186 -3.64 -9.51 -8.61
C ARG A 186 -2.38 -9.06 -7.87
N VAL A 187 -2.48 -8.79 -6.57
CA VAL A 187 -1.32 -8.43 -5.72
C VAL A 187 -0.27 -9.54 -5.73
N TYR A 188 -0.68 -10.80 -5.62
CA TYR A 188 0.24 -11.93 -5.68
C TYR A 188 0.98 -12.00 -7.03
N GLN A 189 0.25 -11.86 -8.14
CA GLN A 189 0.84 -11.88 -9.49
C GLN A 189 1.83 -10.72 -9.69
N ALA A 190 1.48 -9.51 -9.29
CA ALA A 190 2.34 -8.33 -9.38
C ALA A 190 3.62 -8.49 -8.52
N ASN A 191 3.49 -8.95 -7.29
CA ASN A 191 4.62 -9.20 -6.41
C ASN A 191 5.54 -10.31 -6.94
N ALA A 192 5.00 -11.37 -7.56
CA ALA A 192 5.78 -12.43 -8.19
C ALA A 192 6.67 -11.87 -9.32
N LYS A 193 6.23 -10.83 -10.00
CA LYS A 193 7.03 -10.08 -10.98
C LYS A 193 7.95 -9.01 -10.36
N GLY A 194 7.88 -8.80 -9.04
CA GLY A 194 8.67 -7.84 -8.28
C GLY A 194 8.21 -6.40 -8.41
N LEU A 195 6.97 -6.21 -8.77
CA LEU A 195 6.36 -4.88 -8.82
C LEU A 195 6.00 -4.41 -7.41
N ARG A 196 6.11 -3.10 -7.21
CA ARG A 196 5.63 -2.43 -6.01
C ARG A 196 4.15 -2.09 -6.19
N VAL A 197 3.31 -2.68 -5.34
CA VAL A 197 1.86 -2.59 -5.49
C VAL A 197 1.29 -1.46 -4.67
N LEU A 198 0.64 -0.51 -5.32
CA LEU A 198 -0.21 0.51 -4.72
C LEU A 198 -1.67 0.08 -4.91
N VAL A 199 -2.43 0.01 -3.83
CA VAL A 199 -3.84 -0.36 -3.89
C VAL A 199 -4.69 0.87 -3.63
N ARG A 200 -5.43 1.31 -4.63
CA ARG A 200 -6.46 2.32 -4.48
C ARG A 200 -7.68 1.67 -3.82
N VAL A 201 -8.16 2.29 -2.76
CA VAL A 201 -9.34 1.84 -2.02
C VAL A 201 -10.41 2.90 -2.15
N ASP A 202 -11.43 2.61 -2.93
CA ASP A 202 -12.63 3.44 -3.05
C ASP A 202 -13.76 2.90 -2.17
N TYR A 203 -14.75 3.72 -1.86
CA TYR A 203 -15.89 3.27 -1.06
C TYR A 203 -16.80 2.34 -1.87
N ASP A 204 -17.21 2.76 -3.07
CA ASP A 204 -18.04 1.97 -3.98
C ASP A 204 -17.78 2.36 -5.44
N GLN A 205 -18.35 1.62 -6.40
CA GLN A 205 -18.29 2.00 -7.81
C GLN A 205 -18.96 3.37 -8.02
N GLY A 206 -18.20 4.30 -8.61
CA GLY A 206 -18.64 5.67 -8.81
C GLY A 206 -18.70 6.51 -7.52
N GLN A 207 -18.27 5.97 -6.38
CA GLN A 207 -18.18 6.67 -5.11
C GLN A 207 -16.80 6.47 -4.48
N SER A 208 -15.96 7.46 -4.62
CA SER A 208 -14.54 7.36 -4.25
C SER A 208 -14.32 7.27 -2.73
N MET A 209 -14.99 8.11 -1.96
CA MET A 209 -14.93 8.16 -0.50
C MET A 209 -16.33 8.04 0.09
N PRO A 210 -16.48 7.70 1.38
CA PRO A 210 -17.78 7.75 2.04
C PRO A 210 -18.47 9.08 1.80
N PRO A 211 -19.79 9.10 1.50
CA PRO A 211 -20.57 10.32 1.29
C PRO A 211 -20.43 11.31 2.45
N VAL A 212 -20.43 12.60 2.14
CA VAL A 212 -20.29 13.66 3.15
C VAL A 212 -21.41 13.59 4.17
N GLY A 213 -21.06 13.49 5.46
CA GLY A 213 -22.01 13.42 6.58
C GLY A 213 -22.53 12.01 6.88
N ASP A 214 -22.14 10.99 6.12
CA ASP A 214 -22.54 9.61 6.35
C ASP A 214 -21.51 8.87 7.24
N GLU A 215 -21.72 8.90 8.55
CA GLU A 215 -20.84 8.23 9.53
C GLU A 215 -20.98 6.70 9.50
N GLU A 216 -22.07 6.14 9.01
CA GLU A 216 -22.23 4.70 8.82
C GLU A 216 -21.33 4.23 7.68
N ALA A 217 -21.34 4.93 6.56
CA ALA A 217 -20.43 4.69 5.44
C ALA A 217 -18.96 4.83 5.85
N VAL A 218 -18.62 5.81 6.71
CA VAL A 218 -17.25 5.93 7.25
C VAL A 218 -16.89 4.70 8.06
N THR A 219 -17.78 4.22 8.93
CA THR A 219 -17.54 3.03 9.77
C THR A 219 -17.30 1.79 8.90
N GLU A 220 -18.12 1.59 7.86
CA GLU A 220 -17.99 0.50 6.89
C GLU A 220 -16.64 0.57 6.14
N TYR A 221 -16.29 1.76 5.64
CA TYR A 221 -15.03 1.99 4.93
C TYR A 221 -13.80 1.72 5.82
N LEU A 222 -13.82 2.20 7.05
CA LEU A 222 -12.74 1.98 8.02
C LEU A 222 -12.61 0.51 8.44
N ALA A 223 -13.73 -0.20 8.57
CA ALA A 223 -13.72 -1.63 8.82
C ALA A 223 -13.10 -2.41 7.64
N TYR A 224 -13.39 -1.98 6.41
CA TYR A 224 -12.76 -2.56 5.22
C TYR A 224 -11.25 -2.32 5.17
N LEU A 225 -10.79 -1.09 5.41
CA LEU A 225 -9.36 -0.78 5.49
C LEU A 225 -8.65 -1.62 6.56
N ARG A 226 -9.29 -1.83 7.72
CA ARG A 226 -8.79 -2.72 8.75
C ARG A 226 -8.64 -4.15 8.24
N ARG A 227 -9.65 -4.66 7.53
CA ARG A 227 -9.61 -6.00 6.91
C ARG A 227 -8.45 -6.13 5.94
N LEU A 228 -8.26 -5.17 5.02
CA LEU A 228 -7.15 -5.18 4.07
C LEU A 228 -5.79 -5.15 4.77
N ALA A 229 -5.63 -4.29 5.77
CA ALA A 229 -4.37 -4.15 6.49
C ALA A 229 -4.01 -5.40 7.33
N ARG A 230 -5.01 -6.19 7.74
CA ARG A 230 -4.83 -7.45 8.48
C ARG A 230 -4.53 -8.65 7.59
N ASP A 231 -4.98 -8.64 6.35
CA ASP A 231 -4.88 -9.79 5.46
C ASP A 231 -3.41 -10.09 5.09
N ASP A 232 -2.93 -11.26 5.49
CA ASP A 232 -1.56 -11.71 5.24
C ASP A 232 -1.21 -11.79 3.76
N ARG A 233 -2.19 -12.10 2.92
CA ARG A 233 -2.02 -12.21 1.47
C ARG A 233 -1.74 -10.85 0.83
N LEU A 234 -2.11 -9.74 1.52
CA LEU A 234 -1.89 -8.37 1.08
C LEU A 234 -0.63 -7.72 1.69
N ARG A 235 0.24 -8.49 2.35
CA ARG A 235 1.49 -7.97 2.93
C ARG A 235 2.47 -7.42 1.91
N GLY A 236 2.39 -7.89 0.68
CA GLY A 236 3.17 -7.36 -0.43
C GLY A 236 2.68 -6.00 -0.96
N VAL A 237 1.59 -5.45 -0.41
CA VAL A 237 1.12 -4.11 -0.75
C VAL A 237 2.10 -3.07 -0.23
N TYR A 238 2.59 -2.22 -1.11
CA TYR A 238 3.51 -1.14 -0.78
C TYR A 238 2.78 0.03 -0.08
N GLY A 239 1.57 0.34 -0.53
CA GLY A 239 0.76 1.41 0.05
C GLY A 239 -0.71 1.37 -0.36
N TYR A 240 -1.58 1.85 0.53
CA TYR A 240 -2.99 2.07 0.26
C TYR A 240 -3.22 3.53 -0.11
N ILE A 241 -3.87 3.78 -1.24
CA ILE A 241 -4.30 5.09 -1.73
C ILE A 241 -5.77 5.25 -1.36
N LEU A 242 -6.12 6.25 -0.58
CA LEU A 242 -7.48 6.43 -0.09
C LEU A 242 -8.28 7.35 -1.01
N GLY A 243 -9.12 6.74 -1.83
CA GLY A 243 -9.95 7.43 -2.81
C GLY A 243 -9.18 7.99 -4.01
N SER A 244 -9.91 8.57 -4.96
CA SER A 244 -9.36 9.22 -6.15
C SER A 244 -10.41 10.16 -6.77
N SER A 245 -10.00 11.31 -7.26
CA SER A 245 -10.88 12.28 -7.97
C SER A 245 -12.12 12.72 -7.17
N TYR A 246 -12.09 12.61 -5.87
CA TYR A 246 -13.20 12.82 -4.96
C TYR A 246 -13.68 14.29 -4.91
N ASN A 247 -12.96 15.22 -5.54
CA ASN A 247 -13.37 16.60 -5.79
C ASN A 247 -14.25 16.76 -7.04
N SER A 248 -14.63 15.67 -7.72
CA SER A 248 -15.46 15.72 -8.93
C SER A 248 -16.82 15.04 -8.74
N VAL A 249 -17.81 15.51 -9.49
CA VAL A 249 -19.18 14.95 -9.52
C VAL A 249 -19.16 13.47 -9.91
N ASP A 250 -18.40 13.11 -10.94
CA ASP A 250 -18.35 11.75 -11.49
C ASP A 250 -17.87 10.68 -10.49
N SER A 251 -17.09 11.09 -9.50
CA SER A 251 -16.53 10.19 -8.48
C SER A 251 -17.37 10.16 -7.19
N ASN A 252 -18.57 10.74 -7.22
CA ASN A 252 -19.49 10.85 -6.08
C ASN A 252 -20.94 10.56 -6.47
N ALA A 253 -21.14 9.59 -7.38
CA ALA A 253 -22.45 9.29 -7.96
C ALA A 253 -23.49 8.85 -6.92
N GLN A 254 -23.11 8.14 -5.85
CA GLN A 254 -24.03 7.72 -4.78
C GLN A 254 -24.41 8.87 -3.86
N ALA A 255 -23.58 9.92 -3.79
CA ALA A 255 -23.87 11.16 -3.08
C ALA A 255 -24.55 12.20 -3.96
N GLU A 256 -25.35 11.79 -4.95
CA GLU A 256 -26.02 12.67 -5.92
C GLU A 256 -25.04 13.64 -6.62
N GLY A 257 -23.79 13.23 -6.79
CA GLY A 257 -22.72 14.04 -7.39
C GLY A 257 -22.12 15.09 -6.45
N VAL A 258 -22.41 15.06 -5.15
CA VAL A 258 -21.83 16.01 -4.19
C VAL A 258 -20.36 15.66 -3.95
N PRO A 259 -19.39 16.52 -4.35
CA PRO A 259 -17.98 16.28 -4.11
C PRO A 259 -17.63 16.20 -2.61
N VAL A 260 -16.68 15.38 -2.28
CA VAL A 260 -16.13 15.28 -0.91
C VAL A 260 -15.42 16.59 -0.57
N THR A 261 -15.70 17.16 0.60
CA THR A 261 -14.99 18.37 1.06
C THR A 261 -13.61 18.03 1.62
N PRO A 262 -12.61 18.94 1.57
CA PRO A 262 -11.31 18.73 2.22
C PRO A 262 -11.42 18.37 3.71
N ALA A 263 -12.34 19.00 4.43
CA ALA A 263 -12.57 18.71 5.85
C ALA A 263 -13.11 17.29 6.08
N TRP A 264 -14.06 16.84 5.23
CA TRP A 264 -14.59 15.47 5.32
C TRP A 264 -13.54 14.42 4.96
N TYR A 265 -12.76 14.67 3.91
CA TYR A 265 -11.62 13.81 3.60
C TYR A 265 -10.66 13.69 4.81
N GLY A 266 -10.30 14.82 5.41
CA GLY A 266 -9.48 14.86 6.61
C GLY A 266 -10.10 14.12 7.79
N ARG A 267 -11.44 14.19 7.95
CA ARG A 267 -12.19 13.41 8.95
C ARG A 267 -11.98 11.91 8.75
N VAL A 268 -12.15 11.41 7.54
CA VAL A 268 -11.98 9.98 7.22
C VAL A 268 -10.51 9.58 7.30
N PHE A 269 -9.61 10.39 6.74
CA PHE A 269 -8.18 10.07 6.64
C PHE A 269 -7.47 10.11 8.00
N SER A 270 -7.63 11.19 8.76
CA SER A 270 -6.84 11.48 9.96
C SER A 270 -7.66 11.82 11.21
N GLY A 271 -9.01 11.80 11.14
CA GLY A 271 -9.89 12.19 12.23
C GLY A 271 -9.95 13.70 12.46
N TYR A 272 -9.72 14.51 11.43
CA TYR A 272 -9.80 15.98 11.51
C TYR A 272 -11.16 16.43 12.05
N GLY A 273 -11.15 17.41 12.95
CA GLY A 273 -12.38 17.97 13.55
C GLY A 273 -13.00 17.15 14.69
N GLU A 274 -12.57 15.91 14.92
CA GLU A 274 -13.19 14.96 15.87
C GLU A 274 -12.44 14.84 17.20
N GLY A 275 -11.45 15.69 17.41
CA GLY A 275 -10.59 15.66 18.59
C GLY A 275 -9.35 14.79 18.40
N VAL A 276 -8.25 15.21 19.04
CA VAL A 276 -6.92 14.61 18.82
C VAL A 276 -6.80 13.17 19.32
N SER A 277 -7.59 12.77 20.30
CA SER A 277 -7.56 11.41 20.88
C SER A 277 -8.35 10.39 20.06
N ARG A 278 -9.12 10.81 19.06
CA ARG A 278 -9.92 9.89 18.24
C ARG A 278 -9.04 9.06 17.31
N THR A 279 -9.23 7.75 17.33
CA THR A 279 -8.41 6.77 16.60
C THR A 279 -9.16 6.07 15.46
N ASP A 280 -10.46 6.30 15.32
CA ASP A 280 -11.31 5.78 14.27
C ASP A 280 -11.16 6.60 12.97
N ASN A 281 -9.99 6.53 12.39
CA ASN A 281 -9.63 7.12 11.11
C ASN A 281 -8.67 6.20 10.36
N ALA A 282 -8.58 6.38 9.06
CA ALA A 282 -7.89 5.45 8.18
C ALA A 282 -6.41 5.27 8.52
N ILE A 283 -5.66 6.37 8.73
CA ILE A 283 -4.23 6.31 8.96
C ILE A 283 -3.89 5.57 10.26
N GLN A 284 -4.64 5.80 11.34
CA GLN A 284 -4.41 5.12 12.61
C GLN A 284 -4.83 3.66 12.57
N ILE A 285 -5.95 3.35 11.93
CA ILE A 285 -6.44 1.97 11.76
C ILE A 285 -5.45 1.15 10.94
N VAL A 286 -5.06 1.63 9.77
CA VAL A 286 -4.13 0.89 8.89
C VAL A 286 -2.79 0.68 9.58
N ARG A 287 -2.23 1.70 10.21
CA ARG A 287 -0.93 1.60 10.90
C ARG A 287 -0.96 0.75 12.15
N ALA A 288 -2.09 0.69 12.86
CA ALA A 288 -2.27 -0.22 13.98
C ALA A 288 -2.22 -1.69 13.54
N GLU A 289 -2.78 -1.98 12.37
CA GLU A 289 -2.86 -3.33 11.82
C GLU A 289 -1.62 -3.71 10.99
N ASN A 290 -1.06 -2.76 10.23
CA ASN A 290 0.13 -2.96 9.40
C ASN A 290 1.02 -1.71 9.41
N PRO A 291 1.97 -1.59 10.35
CA PRO A 291 2.82 -0.41 10.46
C PRO A 291 3.83 -0.25 9.32
N SER A 292 4.04 -1.28 8.49
CA SER A 292 4.97 -1.23 7.37
C SER A 292 4.33 -0.74 6.06
N VAL A 293 3.00 -0.82 5.94
CA VAL A 293 2.31 -0.34 4.74
C VAL A 293 2.13 1.18 4.80
N ARG A 294 2.30 1.84 3.67
CA ARG A 294 2.09 3.29 3.54
C ARG A 294 0.61 3.61 3.40
N VAL A 295 0.21 4.75 3.97
CA VAL A 295 -1.13 5.31 3.81
C VAL A 295 -1.00 6.61 3.02
N LEU A 296 -1.49 6.58 1.79
CA LEU A 296 -1.31 7.65 0.82
C LEU A 296 -2.61 8.44 0.65
N VAL A 297 -2.45 9.74 0.52
CA VAL A 297 -3.56 10.63 0.14
C VAL A 297 -3.95 10.31 -1.30
N GLY A 298 -5.24 10.15 -1.55
CA GLY A 298 -5.76 9.92 -2.90
C GLY A 298 -5.64 11.16 -3.78
N SER A 299 -5.75 10.96 -5.09
CA SER A 299 -5.57 12.04 -6.06
C SER A 299 -6.75 13.00 -6.10
N VAL A 300 -6.44 14.28 -6.17
CA VAL A 300 -7.37 15.33 -6.58
C VAL A 300 -7.41 15.35 -8.11
N ARG A 301 -8.61 15.45 -8.69
CA ARG A 301 -8.78 15.56 -10.14
C ARG A 301 -8.32 16.96 -10.60
N PRO A 302 -7.32 17.04 -11.47
CA PRO A 302 -6.90 18.34 -12.02
C PRO A 302 -7.97 18.92 -12.93
N TRP A 303 -7.98 20.24 -13.04
CA TRP A 303 -8.87 21.03 -13.91
C TRP A 303 -10.37 20.85 -13.63
N SER A 304 -10.76 20.17 -12.53
CA SER A 304 -12.15 20.08 -12.11
C SER A 304 -12.62 21.41 -11.53
N LEU A 305 -13.84 21.80 -11.91
CA LEU A 305 -14.53 22.99 -11.41
C LEU A 305 -15.64 22.64 -10.42
N ASP A 306 -15.86 21.36 -10.15
CA ASP A 306 -17.00 20.87 -9.38
C ASP A 306 -16.90 21.23 -7.89
N ALA A 307 -15.67 21.34 -7.38
CA ALA A 307 -15.40 21.72 -6.00
C ALA A 307 -14.24 22.70 -5.89
N ASP A 308 -14.37 23.68 -5.01
CA ASP A 308 -13.34 24.67 -4.68
C ASP A 308 -12.88 24.48 -3.22
N GLY A 309 -11.81 25.14 -2.82
CA GLY A 309 -11.25 25.14 -1.48
C GLY A 309 -11.45 26.47 -0.74
N VAL A 310 -11.39 26.41 0.59
CA VAL A 310 -11.45 27.61 1.44
C VAL A 310 -10.09 28.32 1.53
N HIS A 311 -9.00 27.59 1.41
CA HIS A 311 -7.65 28.14 1.39
C HIS A 311 -7.18 28.35 -0.05
N LYS A 312 -7.12 29.62 -0.44
CA LYS A 312 -6.73 29.99 -1.80
C LYS A 312 -5.23 29.73 -2.04
N HIS A 313 -4.96 29.12 -3.19
CA HIS A 313 -3.59 28.99 -3.68
C HIS A 313 -3.15 30.29 -4.39
N THR A 314 -1.85 30.44 -4.64
CA THR A 314 -1.29 31.58 -5.38
C THR A 314 -1.96 31.78 -6.75
N ILE A 315 -2.27 30.67 -7.42
CA ILE A 315 -3.09 30.64 -8.63
C ILE A 315 -4.52 30.29 -8.19
N ASP A 316 -5.45 31.22 -8.35
CA ASP A 316 -6.84 31.04 -7.92
C ASP A 316 -7.63 30.15 -8.91
N ALA A 317 -7.40 28.85 -8.80
CA ALA A 317 -8.11 27.83 -9.58
C ALA A 317 -8.77 26.82 -8.63
N PRO A 318 -10.03 26.40 -8.88
CA PRO A 318 -10.78 25.56 -7.96
C PRO A 318 -10.05 24.32 -7.51
N TRP A 319 -9.45 23.54 -8.42
CA TRP A 319 -8.72 22.31 -8.08
C TRP A 319 -7.46 22.56 -7.27
N LEU A 320 -6.75 23.67 -7.49
CA LEU A 320 -5.57 24.07 -6.73
C LEU A 320 -5.97 24.55 -5.32
N ASN A 321 -7.01 25.35 -5.22
CA ASN A 321 -7.58 25.78 -3.94
C ASN A 321 -8.08 24.58 -3.14
N TYR A 322 -8.73 23.61 -3.81
CA TYR A 322 -9.19 22.38 -3.18
C TYR A 322 -8.00 21.60 -2.59
N MET A 323 -6.96 21.36 -3.40
CA MET A 323 -5.75 20.67 -2.94
C MET A 323 -5.05 21.42 -1.80
N ASN A 324 -4.96 22.75 -1.89
CA ASN A 324 -4.36 23.58 -0.85
C ASN A 324 -5.13 23.48 0.47
N SER A 325 -6.46 23.48 0.41
CA SER A 325 -7.31 23.26 1.59
C SER A 325 -7.16 21.86 2.15
N LEU A 326 -7.08 20.85 1.30
CA LEU A 326 -6.89 19.45 1.72
C LEU A 326 -5.57 19.26 2.46
N VAL A 327 -4.47 19.70 1.88
CA VAL A 327 -3.14 19.58 2.51
C VAL A 327 -3.09 20.38 3.80
N GLY A 328 -3.71 21.56 3.85
CA GLY A 328 -3.85 22.37 5.07
C GLY A 328 -4.57 21.63 6.20
N VAL A 329 -5.68 20.97 5.90
CA VAL A 329 -6.44 20.13 6.85
C VAL A 329 -5.59 18.97 7.38
N LEU A 330 -4.87 18.29 6.51
CA LEU A 330 -4.01 17.16 6.90
C LEU A 330 -2.83 17.63 7.76
N ASP A 331 -2.21 18.75 7.42
CA ASP A 331 -1.13 19.37 8.19
C ASP A 331 -1.61 19.81 9.58
N GLU A 332 -2.77 20.43 9.68
CA GLU A 332 -3.38 20.83 10.95
C GLU A 332 -3.64 19.61 11.84
N SER A 333 -4.24 18.55 11.27
CA SER A 333 -4.50 17.31 11.99
C SER A 333 -3.19 16.64 12.46
N ALA A 334 -2.17 16.57 11.60
CA ALA A 334 -0.88 15.98 11.92
C ALA A 334 -0.18 16.75 13.06
N LYS A 335 -0.17 18.08 13.02
CA LYS A 335 0.40 18.94 14.06
C LYS A 335 -0.34 18.78 15.40
N ALA A 336 -1.67 18.76 15.39
CA ALA A 336 -2.47 18.59 16.59
C ALA A 336 -2.19 17.25 17.26
N LYS A 337 -2.14 16.16 16.50
CA LYS A 337 -1.84 14.82 17.01
C LYS A 337 -0.40 14.68 17.47
N ALA A 338 0.57 15.25 16.76
CA ALA A 338 1.97 15.28 17.18
C ALA A 338 2.15 16.01 18.51
N THR A 339 1.47 17.15 18.68
CA THR A 339 1.46 17.91 19.96
C THR A 339 0.86 17.10 21.10
N ALA A 340 -0.11 16.25 20.82
CA ALA A 340 -0.71 15.32 21.78
C ALA A 340 0.11 14.02 22.01
N GLY A 341 1.28 13.89 21.37
CA GLY A 341 2.14 12.71 21.50
C GLY A 341 1.64 11.48 20.72
N ILE A 342 0.76 11.66 19.76
CA ILE A 342 0.28 10.58 18.88
C ILE A 342 1.23 10.49 17.67
N PRO A 343 1.99 9.39 17.55
CA PRO A 343 2.97 9.25 16.48
C PRO A 343 2.31 8.99 15.11
N LEU A 344 3.06 9.28 14.06
CA LEU A 344 2.70 8.92 12.68
C LEU A 344 1.33 9.48 12.22
N ALA A 345 1.05 10.73 12.56
CA ALA A 345 -0.21 11.37 12.19
C ALA A 345 -0.23 11.97 10.78
N ALA A 346 0.94 12.23 10.18
CA ALA A 346 1.07 12.70 8.80
C ALA A 346 0.89 11.57 7.79
N PRO A 347 0.43 11.82 6.55
CA PRO A 347 0.42 10.83 5.48
C PRO A 347 1.82 10.34 5.13
N ASP A 348 1.92 9.21 4.42
CA ASP A 348 3.20 8.65 3.96
C ASP A 348 3.54 9.08 2.52
N GLY A 349 2.68 9.85 1.87
CA GLY A 349 2.84 10.37 0.51
C GLY A 349 1.51 10.68 -0.15
N PHE A 350 1.59 11.04 -1.42
CA PHE A 350 0.45 11.46 -2.22
C PHE A 350 0.39 10.70 -3.54
N ALA A 351 -0.79 10.18 -3.87
CA ALA A 351 -1.11 9.83 -5.24
C ALA A 351 -1.60 11.09 -5.98
N VAL A 352 -1.15 11.29 -7.20
CA VAL A 352 -1.57 12.41 -8.03
C VAL A 352 -1.90 11.96 -9.44
N HIS A 353 -2.78 12.69 -10.10
CA HIS A 353 -3.04 12.55 -11.52
C HIS A 353 -2.24 13.61 -12.28
N ALA A 354 -1.55 13.16 -13.31
CA ALA A 354 -0.83 14.01 -14.25
C ALA A 354 -1.10 13.52 -15.66
N SER A 355 -2.37 13.50 -16.03
CA SER A 355 -2.78 13.15 -17.40
C SER A 355 -2.19 14.17 -18.35
N GLY A 356 -1.43 13.66 -19.32
CA GLY A 356 -0.81 14.50 -20.32
C GLY A 356 -1.78 14.81 -21.45
N ARG A 357 -1.45 15.87 -22.14
CA ARG A 357 -1.97 16.16 -23.47
C ARG A 357 -1.01 15.58 -24.51
N PRO A 358 -1.41 15.47 -25.77
CA PRO A 358 -0.50 15.05 -26.85
C PRO A 358 0.69 15.98 -27.07
N GLU A 359 0.67 17.19 -26.52
CA GLU A 359 1.80 18.09 -26.56
C GLU A 359 2.97 17.52 -25.71
N ALA A 360 4.17 17.93 -26.09
CA ALA A 360 5.40 17.46 -25.46
C ALA A 360 5.38 17.63 -23.93
N PRO A 361 5.65 16.56 -23.15
CA PRO A 361 5.57 16.60 -21.69
C PRO A 361 6.64 17.48 -21.03
N GLU A 362 7.74 17.78 -21.71
CA GLU A 362 8.80 18.71 -21.25
C GLU A 362 8.34 20.16 -21.20
N LEU A 363 7.27 20.52 -21.90
CA LEU A 363 6.75 21.89 -21.91
C LEU A 363 6.12 22.23 -20.58
N ALA A 364 6.61 23.29 -19.95
CA ALA A 364 5.98 23.86 -18.78
C ALA A 364 4.73 24.64 -19.19
N GLY A 365 3.60 24.30 -18.64
CA GLY A 365 2.36 24.99 -18.91
C GLY A 365 2.39 26.50 -18.64
N ARG A 366 3.24 26.96 -17.69
CA ARG A 366 3.41 28.38 -17.32
C ARG A 366 4.25 29.17 -18.31
N SER A 367 5.15 28.50 -19.03
CA SER A 367 6.15 29.18 -19.87
C SER A 367 6.05 28.87 -21.36
N ALA A 368 5.24 27.90 -21.68
CA ALA A 368 5.28 27.25 -22.99
C ALA A 368 4.79 28.14 -24.11
N SER A 369 4.67 29.29 -24.06
CA SER A 369 4.25 30.20 -25.10
C SER A 369 3.18 31.18 -24.61
N ASP A 370 3.18 32.27 -25.31
CA ASP A 370 2.08 33.22 -25.29
C ASP A 370 0.77 32.64 -25.90
N GLU A 371 0.80 31.35 -26.28
CA GLU A 371 -0.36 30.68 -26.82
C GLU A 371 -1.39 30.38 -25.74
N PRO A 372 -2.68 30.64 -25.99
CA PRO A 372 -3.73 30.33 -25.04
C PRO A 372 -3.74 28.83 -24.72
N ARG A 373 -3.80 28.49 -23.45
CA ARG A 373 -3.96 27.10 -23.04
C ARG A 373 -5.39 26.69 -23.29
N LEU A 374 -5.55 25.74 -24.19
CA LEU A 374 -6.87 25.32 -24.65
C LEU A 374 -7.72 24.65 -23.55
N ASP A 375 -7.04 24.02 -22.60
CA ASP A 375 -7.65 23.33 -21.45
C ASP A 375 -7.90 24.23 -20.23
N LEU A 376 -7.40 25.47 -20.26
CA LEU A 376 -7.62 26.46 -19.21
C LEU A 376 -8.34 27.69 -19.78
N PRO A 377 -9.67 27.66 -19.91
CA PRO A 377 -10.44 28.67 -20.64
C PRO A 377 -10.42 30.06 -19.97
N ARG A 378 -10.03 30.15 -18.68
CA ARG A 378 -10.02 31.40 -17.93
C ARG A 378 -8.63 32.01 -17.90
N GLU A 379 -8.59 33.33 -18.05
CA GLU A 379 -7.33 34.05 -18.08
C GLU A 379 -6.60 34.05 -16.73
N GLU A 380 -7.34 34.03 -15.63
CA GLU A 380 -6.80 33.97 -14.28
C GLU A 380 -6.02 32.68 -13.98
N TRP A 381 -6.24 31.61 -14.74
CA TRP A 381 -5.57 30.33 -14.56
C TRP A 381 -4.29 30.17 -15.38
N LYS A 382 -3.87 31.17 -16.13
CA LYS A 382 -2.66 31.13 -16.97
C LYS A 382 -1.38 30.71 -16.21
N GLY A 383 -1.37 30.89 -14.89
CA GLY A 383 -0.27 30.41 -14.05
C GLY A 383 -0.28 28.89 -13.80
N ALA A 384 -1.40 28.19 -13.95
CA ALA A 384 -1.51 26.76 -13.70
C ALA A 384 -0.90 25.94 -14.84
N GLN A 385 -0.47 24.72 -14.52
CA GLN A 385 0.00 23.78 -15.52
C GLN A 385 -1.18 23.16 -16.27
N ALA A 386 -1.08 23.15 -17.60
CA ALA A 386 -2.19 22.75 -18.49
C ALA A 386 -2.05 21.31 -19.02
N GLY A 387 -1.00 20.61 -18.70
CA GLY A 387 -0.71 19.27 -19.22
C GLY A 387 0.02 18.41 -18.20
N PHE A 388 0.91 17.53 -18.67
CA PHE A 388 1.62 16.55 -17.84
C PHE A 388 2.31 17.19 -16.62
N ARG A 389 2.87 18.40 -16.76
CA ARG A 389 3.53 19.08 -15.65
C ARG A 389 2.62 19.57 -14.53
N VAL A 390 1.32 19.27 -14.56
CA VAL A 390 0.41 19.55 -13.43
C VAL A 390 0.92 18.95 -12.11
N TYR A 391 1.75 17.91 -12.14
CA TYR A 391 2.40 17.38 -10.94
C TYR A 391 3.23 18.43 -10.20
N GLN A 392 3.78 19.43 -10.90
CA GLN A 392 4.53 20.53 -10.28
C GLN A 392 3.61 21.44 -9.45
N ASP A 393 2.40 21.70 -9.92
CA ASP A 393 1.41 22.45 -9.12
C ASP A 393 1.03 21.68 -7.83
N TRP A 394 0.94 20.34 -7.91
CA TRP A 394 0.73 19.50 -6.74
C TRP A 394 1.93 19.53 -5.78
N LEU A 395 3.15 19.43 -6.28
CA LEU A 395 4.37 19.51 -5.47
C LEU A 395 4.50 20.87 -4.78
N ASP A 396 4.21 21.98 -5.47
CA ASP A 396 4.22 23.32 -4.88
C ASP A 396 3.31 23.39 -3.65
N ILE A 397 2.11 22.81 -3.73
CA ILE A 397 1.15 22.80 -2.62
C ILE A 397 1.61 21.84 -1.51
N ILE A 398 2.00 20.61 -1.84
CA ILE A 398 2.45 19.60 -0.87
C ILE A 398 3.64 20.12 -0.06
N ASN A 399 4.57 20.84 -0.72
CA ASN A 399 5.78 21.36 -0.10
C ASN A 399 5.55 22.66 0.69
N ALA A 400 4.39 23.28 0.57
CA ALA A 400 4.06 24.48 1.33
C ALA A 400 3.77 24.21 2.82
N TYR A 401 3.53 22.98 3.21
CA TYR A 401 3.12 22.61 4.57
C TYR A 401 4.15 21.71 5.27
N PRO A 402 4.53 22.03 6.53
CA PRO A 402 5.63 21.33 7.22
C PRO A 402 5.45 19.82 7.39
N SER A 403 4.22 19.34 7.59
CA SER A 403 3.97 17.90 7.79
C SER A 403 3.94 17.08 6.50
N THR A 404 3.91 17.75 5.35
CA THR A 404 3.83 17.10 4.03
C THR A 404 5.01 17.43 3.12
N GLN A 405 5.83 18.41 3.52
CA GLN A 405 7.01 18.82 2.76
C GLN A 405 7.96 17.64 2.52
N GLY A 406 8.35 17.43 1.27
CA GLY A 406 9.30 16.39 0.85
C GLY A 406 8.72 14.97 0.87
N LEU A 407 7.43 14.77 1.15
CA LEU A 407 6.81 13.44 1.07
C LEU A 407 6.79 12.93 -0.38
N PRO A 408 6.94 11.61 -0.57
CA PRO A 408 6.95 11.01 -1.90
C PRO A 408 5.61 11.20 -2.61
N VAL A 409 5.70 11.42 -3.91
CA VAL A 409 4.55 11.58 -4.81
C VAL A 409 4.57 10.47 -5.86
N TYR A 410 3.40 9.90 -6.14
CA TYR A 410 3.20 8.84 -7.10
C TYR A 410 2.22 9.32 -8.16
N ILE A 411 2.67 9.46 -9.41
CA ILE A 411 1.77 9.72 -10.54
C ILE A 411 1.08 8.41 -10.87
N THR A 412 -0.16 8.27 -10.40
CA THR A 412 -0.94 7.02 -10.48
C THR A 412 -1.81 6.94 -11.71
N THR A 413 -1.89 8.01 -12.48
CA THR A 413 -2.60 8.05 -13.77
C THR A 413 -1.89 9.05 -14.67
N ALA A 414 -1.29 8.53 -15.74
CA ALA A 414 -0.68 9.31 -16.80
C ALA A 414 -1.01 8.69 -18.16
N ASN A 415 -1.35 9.52 -19.12
CA ASN A 415 -1.50 9.19 -20.53
C ASN A 415 -1.68 10.47 -21.34
N THR A 416 -1.96 10.36 -22.62
CA THR A 416 -2.22 11.52 -23.50
C THR A 416 -3.71 11.84 -23.70
N TYR A 417 -4.56 11.39 -22.77
CA TYR A 417 -5.99 11.64 -22.82
C TYR A 417 -6.33 13.11 -22.52
N ILE A 418 -7.18 13.68 -23.37
CA ILE A 418 -7.71 15.03 -23.20
C ILE A 418 -9.15 14.91 -22.69
N SER A 419 -9.33 15.18 -21.42
CA SER A 419 -10.58 14.96 -20.70
C SER A 419 -11.80 15.70 -21.32
N GLY A 420 -11.62 16.93 -21.77
CA GLY A 420 -12.70 17.75 -22.32
C GLY A 420 -13.18 17.33 -23.71
N GLU A 421 -12.35 16.64 -24.47
CA GLU A 421 -12.63 16.23 -25.85
C GLU A 421 -13.00 14.76 -25.97
N GLY A 422 -12.80 13.97 -24.89
CA GLY A 422 -13.08 12.53 -24.89
C GLY A 422 -12.21 11.70 -25.83
N ILE A 423 -11.06 12.25 -26.26
CA ILE A 423 -10.16 11.58 -27.20
C ILE A 423 -9.19 10.70 -26.44
N PRO A 424 -9.26 9.37 -26.57
CA PRO A 424 -8.37 8.44 -25.88
C PRO A 424 -6.98 8.37 -26.53
N PRO A 425 -5.95 7.90 -25.80
CA PRO A 425 -4.58 7.78 -26.33
C PRO A 425 -4.47 6.95 -27.61
N SER A 426 -5.35 5.97 -27.80
CA SER A 426 -5.42 5.19 -29.05
C SER A 426 -5.64 6.03 -30.33
N GLN A 427 -6.03 7.28 -30.19
CA GLN A 427 -6.25 8.22 -31.29
C GLN A 427 -5.29 9.40 -31.33
N ASN A 428 -4.54 9.66 -30.23
CA ASN A 428 -3.75 10.89 -30.11
C ASN A 428 -2.34 10.71 -29.54
N TYR A 429 -1.89 9.49 -29.27
CA TYR A 429 -0.55 9.25 -28.72
C TYR A 429 0.55 9.69 -29.69
N PRO A 430 1.42 10.64 -29.33
CA PRO A 430 2.60 10.96 -30.14
C PRO A 430 3.78 10.08 -29.72
N ALA A 431 4.44 9.45 -30.68
CA ALA A 431 5.62 8.64 -30.43
C ALA A 431 6.72 9.44 -29.66
N GLY A 432 7.32 8.80 -28.65
CA GLY A 432 8.33 9.43 -27.80
C GLY A 432 7.78 10.18 -26.58
N TRP A 433 6.45 10.28 -26.44
CA TRP A 433 5.84 11.00 -25.32
C TRP A 433 6.16 10.36 -23.97
N LEU A 434 6.08 9.05 -23.87
CA LEU A 434 6.33 8.32 -22.60
C LEU A 434 7.80 8.41 -22.19
N THR A 435 8.71 8.30 -23.15
CA THR A 435 10.15 8.46 -22.94
C THR A 435 10.46 9.84 -22.35
N THR A 436 9.95 10.89 -23.01
CA THR A 436 10.15 12.27 -22.55
C THR A 436 9.48 12.52 -21.20
N ALA A 437 8.30 11.97 -20.95
CA ALA A 437 7.64 12.08 -19.64
C ALA A 437 8.47 11.44 -18.53
N LEU A 438 9.07 10.28 -18.79
CA LEU A 438 9.96 9.61 -17.84
C LEU A 438 11.23 10.43 -17.59
N GLU A 439 11.87 10.95 -18.62
CA GLU A 439 13.04 11.83 -18.50
C GLU A 439 12.72 13.07 -17.65
N VAL A 440 11.58 13.72 -17.89
CA VAL A 440 11.13 14.89 -17.13
C VAL A 440 10.96 14.59 -15.64
N ILE A 441 10.40 13.46 -15.28
CA ILE A 441 10.21 13.10 -13.86
C ILE A 441 11.47 12.50 -13.22
N ASP A 442 12.42 12.02 -14.01
CA ASP A 442 13.70 11.53 -13.45
C ASP A 442 14.52 12.67 -12.83
N GLU A 443 14.34 13.90 -13.32
CA GLU A 443 14.90 15.10 -12.72
C GLU A 443 14.21 15.51 -11.41
N GLU A 444 13.04 14.94 -11.09
CA GLU A 444 12.27 15.26 -9.90
C GLU A 444 12.34 14.11 -8.87
N PRO A 445 13.22 14.20 -7.86
CA PRO A 445 13.45 13.10 -6.91
C PRO A 445 12.25 12.79 -6.03
N GLN A 446 11.33 13.74 -5.84
CA GLN A 446 10.12 13.56 -5.04
C GLN A 446 9.07 12.72 -5.76
N VAL A 447 9.12 12.62 -7.09
CA VAL A 447 8.22 11.74 -7.88
C VAL A 447 8.82 10.35 -7.98
N HIS A 448 8.16 9.37 -7.40
CA HIS A 448 8.64 7.99 -7.30
C HIS A 448 8.06 7.05 -8.35
N ALA A 449 6.91 7.37 -8.93
CA ALA A 449 6.23 6.54 -9.91
C ALA A 449 5.57 7.35 -11.02
N LEU A 450 5.59 6.77 -12.23
CA LEU A 450 4.84 7.21 -13.40
C LEU A 450 4.06 6.00 -13.92
N CYS A 451 2.77 5.91 -13.56
CA CYS A 451 1.94 4.78 -13.94
C CYS A 451 1.09 5.13 -15.17
N TRP A 452 1.30 4.38 -16.25
CA TRP A 452 0.46 4.49 -17.43
C TRP A 452 -0.97 3.98 -17.14
N PHE A 453 -1.96 4.69 -17.61
CA PHE A 453 -3.37 4.31 -17.53
C PHE A 453 -3.86 3.84 -18.89
N ILE A 454 -4.01 2.57 -19.12
CA ILE A 454 -4.08 1.31 -18.40
C ILE A 454 -3.14 0.30 -19.07
N ASP A 455 -2.67 -0.77 -18.35
CA ASP A 455 -2.01 -1.89 -19.01
C ASP A 455 -3.04 -2.88 -19.56
N ASP A 456 -3.80 -3.52 -18.67
CA ASP A 456 -4.86 -4.46 -19.02
C ASP A 456 -6.03 -4.34 -18.03
N PHE A 457 -7.19 -3.84 -18.48
CA PHE A 457 -8.30 -3.65 -17.56
C PHE A 457 -8.94 -5.00 -17.23
N PRO A 458 -8.96 -5.41 -15.95
CA PRO A 458 -9.53 -6.68 -15.58
C PRO A 458 -11.06 -6.68 -15.75
N HIS A 459 -11.61 -7.83 -16.12
CA HIS A 459 -13.04 -8.17 -16.12
C HIS A 459 -13.90 -7.61 -17.25
N ASP A 460 -13.48 -6.62 -18.01
CA ASP A 460 -14.22 -6.12 -19.17
C ASP A 460 -13.33 -5.42 -20.21
N THR A 461 -13.92 -4.90 -21.28
CA THR A 461 -13.24 -4.28 -22.42
C THR A 461 -13.49 -2.78 -22.57
N GLN A 462 -14.14 -2.16 -21.56
CA GLN A 462 -14.58 -0.75 -21.68
C GLN A 462 -13.41 0.23 -21.84
N TRP A 463 -12.20 -0.17 -21.39
CA TRP A 463 -11.02 0.67 -21.38
C TRP A 463 -9.95 0.25 -22.40
N ASP A 464 -10.28 -0.62 -23.36
CA ASP A 464 -9.32 -1.12 -24.36
C ASP A 464 -8.61 -0.01 -25.15
N GLN A 465 -9.28 1.14 -25.35
CA GLN A 465 -8.70 2.31 -26.03
C GLN A 465 -7.55 2.97 -25.25
N PHE A 466 -7.35 2.60 -23.98
CA PHE A 466 -6.27 3.06 -23.11
C PHE A 466 -5.23 1.97 -22.83
N SER A 467 -5.49 0.73 -23.27
CA SER A 467 -4.74 -0.45 -22.87
C SER A 467 -3.48 -0.66 -23.70
N LEU A 468 -2.33 -0.75 -23.01
CA LEU A 468 -1.06 -1.16 -23.63
C LEU A 468 -1.10 -2.61 -24.13
N THR A 469 -1.95 -3.45 -23.54
CA THR A 469 -2.08 -4.87 -23.91
C THR A 469 -2.93 -5.03 -25.17
N GLN A 470 -4.03 -4.30 -25.31
CA GLN A 470 -4.94 -4.41 -26.45
C GLN A 470 -4.42 -3.70 -27.70
N ARG A 471 -3.51 -2.74 -27.55
CA ARG A 471 -2.77 -2.07 -28.65
C ARG A 471 -3.67 -1.46 -29.73
N ALA A 472 -4.82 -0.89 -29.34
CA ALA A 472 -5.75 -0.26 -30.28
C ALA A 472 -5.13 1.02 -30.86
N GLY A 473 -5.19 1.20 -32.19
CA GLY A 473 -4.73 2.44 -32.85
C GLY A 473 -3.30 2.82 -32.50
N LEU A 474 -3.07 4.06 -32.05
CA LEU A 474 -1.75 4.57 -31.65
C LEU A 474 -1.23 3.96 -30.35
N MET A 475 -2.03 3.16 -29.62
CA MET A 475 -1.57 2.44 -28.44
C MET A 475 -0.52 1.37 -28.76
N ASP A 476 -0.43 0.89 -30.01
CA ASP A 476 0.67 0.00 -30.40
C ASP A 476 2.03 0.70 -30.30
N GLU A 477 2.11 1.98 -30.67
CA GLU A 477 3.32 2.80 -30.52
C GLU A 477 3.65 3.01 -29.03
N ALA A 478 2.65 3.35 -28.21
CA ALA A 478 2.82 3.55 -26.76
C ALA A 478 3.29 2.27 -26.06
N ALA A 479 2.71 1.10 -26.42
CA ALA A 479 3.09 -0.18 -25.86
C ALA A 479 4.52 -0.59 -26.27
N ASN A 480 4.89 -0.39 -27.52
CA ASN A 480 6.26 -0.66 -27.99
C ASN A 480 7.28 0.23 -27.30
N GLU A 481 6.94 1.51 -27.07
CA GLU A 481 7.79 2.45 -26.35
C GLU A 481 7.92 2.05 -24.86
N PHE A 482 6.80 1.68 -24.21
CA PHE A 482 6.81 1.18 -22.83
C PHE A 482 7.68 -0.07 -22.69
N ASP A 483 7.51 -1.06 -23.58
CA ASP A 483 8.30 -2.27 -23.58
C ASP A 483 9.80 -1.98 -23.83
N ALA A 484 10.13 -1.01 -24.71
CA ALA A 484 11.51 -0.58 -24.94
C ALA A 484 12.14 0.07 -23.71
N LEU A 485 11.40 0.87 -22.94
CA LEU A 485 11.87 1.47 -21.70
C LEU A 485 12.09 0.46 -20.58
N LEU A 486 11.41 -0.68 -20.62
CA LEU A 486 11.66 -1.82 -19.74
C LEU A 486 12.85 -2.67 -20.21
N GLY A 487 13.22 -2.58 -21.48
CA GLY A 487 14.28 -3.38 -22.07
C GLY A 487 15.64 -3.27 -21.36
N PRO A 488 16.58 -4.15 -21.68
CA PRO A 488 17.88 -4.24 -21.02
C PRO A 488 18.75 -3.00 -21.22
#